data_a6b75fda080a8a1ef5ba0c2ea949567e
#
_entry.id   a6b75fda080a8a1ef5ba0c2ea949567e
#
_cell.length_a   1.000
_cell.length_b   1.000
_cell.length_c   1.000
_cell.angle_alpha   90.00
_cell.angle_beta   90.00
_cell.angle_gamma   90.00
#
_symmetry.space_group_name_H-M   'P 1'
#
loop_
_entity.id
_entity.type
_entity.pdbx_description
1 polymer ?
#
loop_
_entity_poly.entity_id
_entity_poly.type
_entity_poly.pdbx_seq_one_letter_code
_entity_poly.pdbx_strand_id
1 'polypeptide(L)'
;DSYNEIAKETSVGDLNSSKISLHTVGSIDDNEFEKIYNETKNSVFKDSTLEKAIINKKLSCAQCLKLMSLYTFDNDKLKMLQVLKDHIADTTNYDNIVNSLDFISSKNKAKEILGIP
;
A
#
# COMPACT_ATOMS: atom_id res chain seq x y z
N ASP A 1 3.67 18.11 21.60
CA ASP A 1 3.22 18.10 21.60
C ASP A 1 3.37 17.46 21.71
N SER A 2 3.97 17.89 21.41
CA SER A 2 3.76 17.87 21.36
C SER A 2 4.02 17.26 21.50
N TYR A 3 4.43 18.16 21.46
CA TYR A 3 4.40 18.22 21.43
C TYR A 3 4.48 17.89 21.31
N ASN A 4 5.04 18.06 21.06
CA ASN A 4 4.70 18.27 20.83
C ASN A 4 4.87 17.85 20.66
N GLU A 5 5.18 18.12 20.35
CA GLU A 5 5.04 18.32 20.12
C GLU A 5 5.32 17.78 20.00
N ILE A 6 6.19 18.11 20.07
CA ILE A 6 6.07 18.07 19.88
C ILE A 6 6.21 17.63 19.66
N ALA A 7 7.32 18.01 19.73
CA ALA A 7 6.88 17.94 19.48
C ALA A 7 6.80 17.71 19.19
N LYS A 8 7.45 17.95 18.81
CA LYS A 8 6.98 18.00 18.56
C LYS A 8 7.03 17.49 18.27
N GLU A 9 7.63 17.47 18.11
CA GLU A 9 7.35 17.41 17.84
C GLU A 9 7.48 16.73 17.64
N THR A 10 8.81 17.10 18.04
CA THR A 10 8.42 16.86 17.86
C THR A 10 8.34 16.19 17.68
N SER A 11 9.36 16.55 17.71
CA SER A 11 8.70 16.16 17.56
C SER A 11 8.41 15.46 17.42
N VAL A 12 9.24 15.61 17.36
CA VAL A 12 8.47 15.08 17.22
C VAL A 12 7.82 14.53 17.04
N GLY A 13 8.39 14.57 17.12
CA GLY A 13 7.45 14.13 16.95
C GLY A 13 6.99 13.51 16.81
N ASP A 14 7.38 13.52 16.91
CA ASP A 14 6.55 12.94 16.89
C ASP A 14 6.12 12.31 16.71
N LEU A 15 6.72 12.58 16.75
CA LEU A 15 6.00 11.94 16.79
C LEU A 15 5.34 11.55 16.65
N ASN A 16 5.56 11.62 16.49
CA ASN A 16 4.71 11.00 16.52
C ASN A 16 4.36 10.67 16.11
N SER A 17 4.92 10.79 15.96
CA SER A 17 4.63 10.11 15.74
C SER A 17 4.51 9.82 15.01
N SER A 18 4.73 10.44 15.21
CA SER A 18 5.12 9.77 14.43
C SER A 18 4.60 8.96 13.22
N LYS A 19 4.31 9.37 12.17
CA LYS A 19 3.76 8.76 11.01
C LYS A 19 4.86 8.37 10.04
N ILE A 20 4.98 7.06 9.71
CA ILE A 20 5.97 6.59 8.77
C ILE A 20 5.47 6.87 7.36
N SER A 21 6.30 7.54 6.55
CA SER A 21 5.96 7.80 5.15
C SER A 21 6.10 6.51 4.34
N LEU A 22 5.11 6.23 3.49
CA LEU A 22 5.13 5.09 2.58
C LEU A 22 5.45 5.50 1.15
N HIS A 23 5.64 6.81 0.94
CA HIS A 23 5.95 7.39 -0.37
C HIS A 23 7.36 6.98 -0.81
N THR A 24 7.53 6.73 -2.10
CA THR A 24 8.83 6.53 -2.73
C THR A 24 8.90 7.36 -3.99
N VAL A 25 10.09 7.44 -4.60
CA VAL A 25 10.25 8.19 -5.85
C VAL A 25 9.30 7.64 -6.90
N GLY A 26 8.51 8.52 -7.50
CA GLY A 26 7.55 8.15 -8.54
C GLY A 26 6.18 7.74 -8.04
N SER A 27 6.00 7.52 -6.73
CA SER A 27 4.70 7.18 -6.19
C SER A 27 3.93 8.43 -5.78
N ILE A 28 2.62 8.28 -5.55
CA ILE A 28 1.79 9.36 -4.99
C ILE A 28 2.28 9.70 -3.59
N ASP A 29 2.04 10.94 -3.16
CA ASP A 29 2.47 11.38 -1.85
C ASP A 29 1.55 10.83 -0.75
N ASP A 30 1.96 11.06 0.50
CA ASP A 30 1.25 10.50 1.65
C ASP A 30 -0.18 11.03 1.77
N ASN A 31 -0.40 12.29 1.43
CA ASN A 31 -1.74 12.89 1.52
C ASN A 31 -2.68 12.29 0.49
N GLU A 32 -2.23 12.13 -0.74
CA GLU A 32 -3.03 11.53 -1.80
C GLU A 32 -3.29 10.07 -1.49
N PHE A 33 -2.28 9.36 -1.00
CA PHE A 33 -2.43 7.96 -0.63
C PHE A 33 -3.47 7.81 0.49
N GLU A 34 -3.45 8.68 1.48
CA GLU A 34 -4.38 8.60 2.59
C GLU A 34 -5.82 8.74 2.12
N LYS A 35 -6.07 9.64 1.18
CA LYS A 35 -7.41 9.79 0.59
C LYS A 35 -7.86 8.50 -0.08
N ILE A 36 -6.99 7.93 -0.91
CA ILE A 36 -7.29 6.69 -1.63
C ILE A 36 -7.52 5.54 -0.67
N TYR A 37 -6.66 5.44 0.35
CA TYR A 37 -6.77 4.39 1.36
C TYR A 37 -8.12 4.47 2.09
N ASN A 38 -8.52 5.66 2.52
CA ASN A 38 -9.77 5.84 3.26
C ASN A 38 -10.98 5.56 2.37
N GLU A 39 -10.95 6.00 1.12
CA GLU A 39 -12.02 5.69 0.17
C GLU A 39 -12.17 4.19 -0.03
N THR A 40 -11.05 3.51 -0.22
CA THR A 40 -11.03 2.07 -0.46
C THR A 40 -11.51 1.33 0.77
N LYS A 41 -11.01 1.71 1.93
CA LYS A 41 -11.35 1.07 3.21
C LYS A 41 -12.85 1.13 3.48
N ASN A 42 -13.48 2.26 3.15
CA ASN A 42 -14.90 2.49 3.44
C ASN A 42 -15.81 1.99 2.33
N SER A 43 -15.25 1.46 1.26
CA SER A 43 -16.06 0.98 0.13
C SER A 43 -16.49 -0.47 0.32
N VAL A 44 -17.70 -0.78 -0.10
CA VAL A 44 -18.18 -2.18 -0.17
C VAL A 44 -17.45 -2.91 -1.30
N PHE A 45 -17.15 -2.21 -2.40
CA PHE A 45 -16.45 -2.78 -3.56
C PHE A 45 -15.05 -2.21 -3.63
N LYS A 46 -14.18 -2.70 -2.74
CA LYS A 46 -12.85 -2.11 -2.55
C LYS A 46 -12.00 -2.13 -3.82
N ASP A 47 -11.98 -3.26 -4.53
CA ASP A 47 -11.12 -3.39 -5.71
C ASP A 47 -11.57 -2.44 -6.82
N SER A 48 -12.88 -2.31 -7.04
CA SER A 48 -13.42 -1.39 -8.06
C SER A 48 -13.14 0.06 -7.71
N THR A 49 -13.31 0.41 -6.42
CA THR A 49 -13.05 1.76 -5.95
C THR A 49 -11.57 2.11 -6.13
N LEU A 50 -10.69 1.18 -5.77
CA LEU A 50 -9.25 1.38 -5.90
C LEU A 50 -8.85 1.54 -7.36
N GLU A 51 -9.38 0.68 -8.23
CA GLU A 51 -9.06 0.72 -9.66
C GLU A 51 -9.30 2.10 -10.26
N LYS A 52 -10.44 2.70 -9.92
CA LYS A 52 -10.80 4.03 -10.42
C LYS A 52 -9.92 5.12 -9.80
N ALA A 53 -9.59 4.95 -8.53
CA ALA A 53 -8.84 5.98 -7.80
C ALA A 53 -7.39 6.10 -8.27
N ILE A 54 -6.81 5.02 -8.81
CA ILE A 54 -5.39 5.00 -9.17
C ILE A 54 -5.13 5.10 -10.67
N ILE A 55 -6.15 5.44 -11.47
CA ILE A 55 -5.96 5.65 -12.91
C ILE A 55 -4.86 6.69 -13.11
N ASN A 56 -3.85 6.33 -13.93
CA ASN A 56 -2.69 7.18 -14.24
C ASN A 56 -1.83 7.54 -13.02
N LYS A 57 -1.92 6.76 -11.95
CA LYS A 57 -1.13 6.98 -10.75
C LYS A 57 -0.23 5.78 -10.48
N LYS A 58 0.86 6.02 -9.73
CA LYS A 58 1.77 4.98 -9.30
C LYS A 58 1.82 4.95 -7.78
N LEU A 59 1.96 3.75 -7.22
CA LEU A 59 2.06 3.54 -5.77
C LEU A 59 3.38 2.85 -5.46
N SER A 60 3.86 3.06 -4.23
CA SER A 60 5.01 2.27 -3.75
C SER A 60 4.54 0.89 -3.32
N CYS A 61 5.47 -0.06 -3.22
CA CYS A 61 5.16 -1.38 -2.68
C CYS A 61 4.62 -1.28 -1.25
N ALA A 62 5.14 -0.35 -0.45
CA ALA A 62 4.66 -0.13 0.91
C ALA A 62 3.21 0.35 0.92
N GLN A 63 2.85 1.23 -0.02
CA GLN A 63 1.46 1.69 -0.16
C GLN A 63 0.56 0.54 -0.58
N CYS A 64 1.03 -0.28 -1.53
CA CYS A 64 0.28 -1.46 -1.97
C CYS A 64 0.04 -2.43 -0.81
N LEU A 65 1.07 -2.66 0.01
CA LEU A 65 0.96 -3.55 1.18
C LEU A 65 -0.11 -3.06 2.14
N LYS A 66 -0.14 -1.77 2.39
CA LYS A 66 -1.13 -1.20 3.30
C LYS A 66 -2.54 -1.39 2.76
N LEU A 67 -2.74 -1.20 1.44
CA LEU A 67 -4.04 -1.44 0.82
C LEU A 67 -4.43 -2.91 0.89
N MET A 68 -3.50 -3.81 0.57
CA MET A 68 -3.76 -5.25 0.63
C MET A 68 -4.12 -5.70 2.04
N SER A 69 -3.57 -5.03 3.07
CA SER A 69 -3.85 -5.36 4.46
C SER A 69 -5.29 -5.06 4.87
N LEU A 70 -6.07 -4.40 4.03
CA LEU A 70 -7.51 -4.24 4.26
C LEU A 70 -8.25 -5.57 4.19
N TYR A 71 -7.65 -6.56 3.56
CA TYR A 71 -8.18 -7.91 3.50
C TYR A 71 -7.43 -8.84 4.45
N THR A 72 -8.14 -9.83 4.96
CA THR A 72 -7.57 -10.83 5.87
C THR A 72 -6.99 -12.01 5.11
N PHE A 73 -7.63 -12.42 4.02
CA PHE A 73 -7.31 -13.66 3.32
C PHE A 73 -6.48 -13.42 2.08
N ASP A 74 -5.57 -14.37 1.80
CA ASP A 74 -4.66 -14.30 0.66
C ASP A 74 -5.40 -14.14 -0.67
N ASN A 75 -6.51 -14.86 -0.85
CA ASN A 75 -7.26 -14.79 -2.11
C ASN A 75 -7.73 -13.38 -2.42
N ASP A 76 -8.20 -12.68 -1.40
CA ASP A 76 -8.68 -11.30 -1.57
C ASP A 76 -7.50 -10.35 -1.82
N LYS A 77 -6.39 -10.58 -1.12
CA LYS A 77 -5.17 -9.78 -1.33
C LYS A 77 -4.65 -9.95 -2.75
N LEU A 78 -4.68 -11.18 -3.27
CA LEU A 78 -4.23 -11.45 -4.64
C LEU A 78 -5.13 -10.78 -5.68
N LYS A 79 -6.43 -10.74 -5.44
CA LYS A 79 -7.34 -10.02 -6.35
C LYS A 79 -7.02 -8.53 -6.38
N MET A 80 -6.77 -7.94 -5.21
CA MET A 80 -6.38 -6.53 -5.16
C MET A 80 -5.04 -6.32 -5.86
N LEU A 81 -4.10 -7.25 -5.72
CA LEU A 81 -2.80 -7.16 -6.38
C LEU A 81 -2.95 -7.13 -7.90
N GLN A 82 -3.94 -7.83 -8.47
CA GLN A 82 -4.22 -7.74 -9.90
C GLN A 82 -4.54 -6.32 -10.34
N VAL A 83 -5.21 -5.57 -9.48
CA VAL A 83 -5.51 -4.15 -9.75
C VAL A 83 -4.23 -3.31 -9.64
N LEU A 84 -3.40 -3.61 -8.66
CA LEU A 84 -2.23 -2.79 -8.32
C LEU A 84 -1.02 -3.02 -9.22
N LYS A 85 -0.92 -4.19 -9.85
CA LYS A 85 0.32 -4.66 -10.48
C LYS A 85 0.91 -3.70 -11.52
N ASP A 86 0.07 -2.99 -12.25
CA ASP A 86 0.51 -2.07 -13.30
C ASP A 86 0.74 -0.65 -12.79
N HIS A 87 0.60 -0.46 -11.48
CA HIS A 87 0.67 0.87 -10.85
C HIS A 87 1.76 0.94 -9.78
N ILE A 88 2.78 0.10 -9.87
CA ILE A 88 3.84 0.04 -8.85
C ILE A 88 5.07 0.80 -9.34
N ALA A 89 5.54 1.75 -8.51
CA ALA A 89 6.68 2.60 -8.84
C ALA A 89 8.02 1.94 -8.54
N ASP A 90 8.13 1.21 -7.40
CA ASP A 90 9.40 0.64 -6.94
C ASP A 90 9.43 -0.88 -7.11
N THR A 91 9.59 -1.32 -8.36
CA THR A 91 9.55 -2.74 -8.71
C THR A 91 10.65 -3.56 -8.04
N THR A 92 11.71 -2.91 -7.56
CA THR A 92 12.79 -3.60 -6.84
C THR A 92 12.35 -4.15 -5.48
N ASN A 93 11.20 -3.70 -4.97
CA ASN A 93 10.69 -4.10 -3.66
C ASN A 93 9.54 -5.10 -3.74
N TYR A 94 9.33 -5.74 -4.88
CA TYR A 94 8.27 -6.75 -5.06
C TYR A 94 8.32 -7.85 -4.01
N ASP A 95 9.51 -8.21 -3.51
CA ASP A 95 9.65 -9.26 -2.51
C ASP A 95 8.84 -8.96 -1.25
N ASN A 96 8.71 -7.69 -0.90
CA ASN A 96 7.91 -7.30 0.28
C ASN A 96 6.44 -7.67 0.10
N ILE A 97 5.93 -7.51 -1.12
CA ILE A 97 4.55 -7.88 -1.43
C ILE A 97 4.39 -9.40 -1.38
N VAL A 98 5.30 -10.14 -2.02
CA VAL A 98 5.25 -11.60 -2.03
C VAL A 98 5.29 -12.14 -0.61
N ASN A 99 6.21 -11.62 0.21
CA ASN A 99 6.40 -12.11 1.58
C ASN A 99 5.26 -11.75 2.53
N SER A 100 4.38 -10.85 2.14
CA SER A 100 3.23 -10.48 2.97
C SER A 100 2.12 -11.53 2.97
N LEU A 101 2.17 -12.46 2.03
CA LEU A 101 1.15 -13.50 1.92
C LEU A 101 1.50 -14.68 2.83
N ASP A 102 0.48 -15.40 3.28
CA ASP A 102 0.66 -16.44 4.32
C ASP A 102 1.10 -17.79 3.73
N PHE A 103 0.56 -18.16 2.57
CA PHE A 103 0.76 -19.49 2.01
C PHE A 103 1.76 -19.46 0.85
N ILE A 104 2.53 -20.55 0.70
CA ILE A 104 3.50 -20.68 -0.39
C ILE A 104 2.81 -20.59 -1.76
N SER A 105 1.65 -21.24 -1.89
CA SER A 105 0.89 -21.18 -3.14
C SER A 105 0.48 -19.76 -3.48
N SER A 106 0.12 -18.96 -2.47
CA SER A 106 -0.24 -17.56 -2.64
C SER A 106 0.97 -16.73 -3.05
N LYS A 107 2.13 -17.00 -2.44
CA LYS A 107 3.38 -16.32 -2.80
C LYS A 107 3.75 -16.59 -4.25
N ASN A 108 3.59 -17.83 -4.70
CA ASN A 108 3.86 -18.19 -6.08
C ASN A 108 2.91 -17.49 -7.05
N LYS A 109 1.63 -17.38 -6.69
CA LYS A 109 0.65 -16.63 -7.48
C LYS A 109 1.04 -15.16 -7.58
N ALA A 110 1.46 -14.56 -6.47
CA ALA A 110 1.88 -13.16 -6.46
C ALA A 110 3.06 -12.94 -7.40
N LYS A 111 4.02 -13.87 -7.42
CA LYS A 111 5.14 -13.79 -8.34
C LYS A 111 4.69 -13.80 -9.80
N GLU A 112 3.72 -14.67 -10.12
CA GLU A 112 3.14 -14.70 -11.47
C GLU A 112 2.50 -13.37 -11.83
N ILE A 113 1.68 -12.85 -10.90
CA ILE A 113 0.97 -11.58 -11.12
C ILE A 113 1.97 -10.45 -11.39
N LEU A 114 3.06 -10.41 -10.62
CA LEU A 114 4.06 -9.36 -10.71
C LEU A 114 5.08 -9.60 -11.83
N GLY A 115 5.04 -10.75 -12.48
CA GLY A 115 5.97 -11.07 -13.54
C GLY A 115 7.37 -11.44 -13.05
N ILE A 116 7.49 -11.94 -11.81
CA ILE A 116 8.77 -12.37 -11.24
C ILE A 116 9.02 -13.82 -11.63
N PRO A 117 10.21 -14.15 -12.16
CA PRO A 117 10.53 -15.54 -12.51
C PRO A 117 10.60 -16.45 -11.28
#